data_3fd754e5fb906b7a169ee4be30f36974
#
_entry.id   3fd754e5fb906b7a169ee4be30f36974
#
_cell.length_a   1.000
_cell.length_b   1.000
_cell.length_c   1.000
_cell.angle_alpha   90.00
_cell.angle_beta   90.00
_cell.angle_gamma   90.00
#
_symmetry.space_group_name_H-M   'P 1'
#
loop_
_entity.id
_entity.type
_entity.pdbx_description
1 polymer ?
#
loop_
_entity_poly.entity_id
_entity_poly.type
_entity_poly.pdbx_seq_one_letter_code
_entity_poly.pdbx_strand_id
1 'polypeptide(L)'
;MCIRDRLGTYLMQLTGQEMSTVQMQQVSKFLHTISDFERLGDHAVNISKVANEISEKKITFSESAQKELSVLEAAVREIVDLTVDAFCEDDLELAAKIEPLRELIGILCNDLKNRHVTRLREGKCEFRQGFAFNDLLTNLERIAAHCSNVAVAMIETETSEFDTHEYLKSVRHMKDDAYLECFDSYARKYVSLIHISEPTRPLYISYA
;
A
#
# COMPACT_ATOMS: atom_id res chain seq x y z
N MET A 1 -15.81 22.32 -4.12
CA MET A 1 -15.21 21.74 -5.34
C MET A 1 -13.85 21.19 -4.93
N CYS A 2 -13.68 19.89 -4.98
CA CYS A 2 -12.46 19.20 -4.56
C CYS A 2 -11.28 19.52 -5.48
N ILE A 3 -10.04 19.47 -4.99
CA ILE A 3 -8.83 19.69 -5.82
C ILE A 3 -8.82 18.70 -6.99
N ARG A 4 -9.17 17.43 -6.73
CA ARG A 4 -9.32 16.40 -7.75
C ARG A 4 -10.26 16.82 -8.88
N ASP A 5 -11.47 17.33 -8.56
CA ASP A 5 -12.45 17.70 -9.57
C ASP A 5 -11.95 18.84 -10.47
N ARG A 6 -11.24 19.79 -9.86
CA ARG A 6 -10.64 20.91 -10.61
C ARG A 6 -9.51 20.45 -11.52
N LEU A 7 -8.63 19.60 -10.99
CA LEU A 7 -7.50 19.07 -11.75
C LEU A 7 -7.97 18.13 -12.87
N GLY A 8 -8.93 17.25 -12.58
CA GLY A 8 -9.55 16.39 -13.59
C GLY A 8 -10.23 17.19 -14.71
N THR A 9 -11.01 18.22 -14.36
CA THR A 9 -11.63 19.12 -15.35
C THR A 9 -10.59 19.83 -16.20
N TYR A 10 -9.51 20.32 -15.61
CA TYR A 10 -8.42 20.97 -16.33
C TYR A 10 -7.72 20.01 -17.30
N LEU A 11 -7.38 18.82 -16.83
CA LEU A 11 -6.77 17.77 -17.67
C LEU A 11 -7.69 17.38 -18.85
N MET A 12 -8.99 17.23 -18.62
CA MET A 12 -9.97 16.96 -19.68
C MET A 12 -10.08 18.10 -20.71
N GLN A 13 -9.89 19.35 -20.29
CA GLN A 13 -9.84 20.49 -21.22
C GLN A 13 -8.58 20.46 -22.09
N LEU A 14 -7.45 19.98 -21.55
CA LEU A 14 -6.22 19.82 -22.32
C LEU A 14 -6.36 18.78 -23.43
N THR A 15 -7.11 17.68 -23.22
CA THR A 15 -7.33 16.64 -24.24
C THR A 15 -8.07 17.14 -25.47
N GLY A 16 -8.75 18.29 -25.41
CA GLY A 16 -9.41 18.94 -26.54
C GLY A 16 -8.47 19.79 -27.41
N GLN A 17 -7.19 19.90 -27.07
CA GLN A 17 -6.20 20.67 -27.82
C GLN A 17 -5.27 19.75 -28.62
N GLU A 18 -4.58 20.30 -29.62
CA GLU A 18 -3.54 19.57 -30.34
C GLU A 18 -2.37 19.31 -29.39
N MET A 19 -2.16 18.03 -29.06
CA MET A 19 -1.10 17.58 -28.15
C MET A 19 -0.18 16.59 -28.84
N SER A 20 1.11 16.62 -28.48
CA SER A 20 2.04 15.57 -28.86
C SER A 20 1.69 14.25 -28.15
N THR A 21 2.16 13.11 -28.68
CA THR A 21 1.98 11.79 -28.07
C THR A 21 2.46 11.76 -26.63
N VAL A 22 3.62 12.36 -26.35
CA VAL A 22 4.19 12.45 -24.99
C VAL A 22 3.29 13.23 -24.03
N GLN A 23 2.76 14.36 -24.49
CA GLN A 23 1.81 15.15 -23.67
C GLN A 23 0.52 14.38 -23.40
N MET A 24 0.02 13.62 -24.37
CA MET A 24 -1.18 12.79 -24.22
C MET A 24 -0.95 11.66 -23.20
N GLN A 25 0.20 10.99 -23.24
CA GLN A 25 0.62 10.00 -22.23
C GLN A 25 0.68 10.60 -20.83
N GLN A 26 1.30 11.77 -20.67
CA GLN A 26 1.37 12.45 -19.37
C GLN A 26 -0.02 12.82 -18.82
N VAL A 27 -0.91 13.36 -19.66
CA VAL A 27 -2.29 13.66 -19.25
C VAL A 27 -3.03 12.40 -18.85
N SER A 28 -2.86 11.31 -19.62
CA SER A 28 -3.46 10.00 -19.30
C SER A 28 -2.98 9.49 -17.94
N LYS A 29 -1.67 9.51 -17.68
CA LYS A 29 -1.09 9.12 -16.38
C LYS A 29 -1.73 9.91 -15.23
N PHE A 30 -1.83 11.23 -15.35
CA PHE A 30 -2.45 12.05 -14.32
C PHE A 30 -3.94 11.74 -14.13
N LEU A 31 -4.70 11.55 -15.20
CA LEU A 31 -6.13 11.22 -15.10
C LEU A 31 -6.38 9.89 -14.38
N HIS A 32 -5.55 8.89 -14.63
CA HIS A 32 -5.66 7.58 -13.98
C HIS A 32 -5.25 7.62 -12.49
N THR A 33 -4.24 8.40 -12.13
CA THR A 33 -3.65 8.38 -10.78
C THR A 33 -4.26 9.38 -9.80
N ILE A 34 -4.93 10.44 -10.28
CA ILE A 34 -5.44 11.53 -9.42
C ILE A 34 -6.39 11.03 -8.31
N SER A 35 -7.22 10.03 -8.62
CA SER A 35 -8.15 9.45 -7.65
C SER A 35 -7.43 8.63 -6.58
N ASP A 36 -6.35 7.92 -6.94
CA ASP A 36 -5.57 7.14 -6.00
C ASP A 36 -4.80 8.04 -5.04
N PHE A 37 -4.21 9.15 -5.51
CA PHE A 37 -3.58 10.15 -4.63
C PHE A 37 -4.58 10.80 -3.67
N GLU A 38 -5.82 11.09 -4.11
CA GLU A 38 -6.87 11.58 -3.21
C GLU A 38 -7.19 10.53 -2.12
N ARG A 39 -7.32 9.25 -2.51
CA ARG A 39 -7.58 8.16 -1.57
C ARG A 39 -6.46 7.94 -0.56
N LEU A 40 -5.20 8.12 -0.94
CA LEU A 40 -4.09 8.14 0.01
C LEU A 40 -4.30 9.20 1.08
N GLY A 41 -4.69 10.42 0.67
CA GLY A 41 -5.03 11.50 1.60
C GLY A 41 -6.23 11.17 2.52
N ASP A 42 -7.29 10.58 1.97
CA ASP A 42 -8.47 10.15 2.74
C ASP A 42 -8.09 9.13 3.83
N HIS A 43 -7.26 8.13 3.49
CA HIS A 43 -6.79 7.13 4.45
C HIS A 43 -5.87 7.73 5.50
N ALA A 44 -5.01 8.68 5.16
CA ALA A 44 -4.19 9.42 6.13
C ALA A 44 -5.06 10.19 7.14
N VAL A 45 -6.13 10.84 6.68
CA VAL A 45 -7.10 11.50 7.56
C VAL A 45 -7.83 10.49 8.46
N ASN A 46 -8.18 9.31 7.95
CA ASN A 46 -8.81 8.27 8.76
C ASN A 46 -7.86 7.73 9.83
N ILE A 47 -6.58 7.50 9.51
CA ILE A 47 -5.55 7.13 10.51
C ILE A 47 -5.45 8.21 11.60
N SER A 48 -5.44 9.49 11.23
CA SER A 48 -5.44 10.59 12.20
C SER A 48 -6.67 10.57 13.13
N LYS A 49 -7.86 10.27 12.61
CA LYS A 49 -9.08 10.12 13.43
C LYS A 49 -8.94 8.96 14.41
N VAL A 50 -8.44 7.80 13.96
CA VAL A 50 -8.21 6.64 14.84
C VAL A 50 -7.17 6.97 15.91
N ALA A 51 -6.08 7.68 15.57
CA ALA A 51 -5.08 8.13 16.53
C ALA A 51 -5.67 9.06 17.61
N ASN A 52 -6.54 9.98 17.21
CA ASN A 52 -7.25 10.85 18.15
C ASN A 52 -8.18 10.03 19.08
N GLU A 53 -8.93 9.07 18.53
CA GLU A 53 -9.77 8.17 19.32
C GLU A 53 -8.96 7.35 20.33
N ILE A 54 -7.82 6.82 19.93
CA ILE A 54 -6.87 6.11 20.80
C ILE A 54 -6.43 7.01 21.96
N SER A 55 -6.08 8.26 21.67
CA SER A 55 -5.64 9.25 22.66
C SER A 55 -6.77 9.63 23.63
N GLU A 56 -7.96 9.99 23.11
CA GLU A 56 -9.12 10.41 23.91
C GLU A 56 -9.63 9.30 24.82
N LYS A 57 -9.71 8.08 24.31
CA LYS A 57 -10.19 6.89 25.04
C LYS A 57 -9.10 6.20 25.85
N LYS A 58 -7.84 6.72 25.81
CA LYS A 58 -6.67 6.17 26.50
C LYS A 58 -6.47 4.68 26.19
N ILE A 59 -6.66 4.29 24.93
CA ILE A 59 -6.45 2.93 24.46
C ILE A 59 -4.95 2.67 24.43
N THR A 60 -4.49 1.58 25.06
CA THR A 60 -3.09 1.17 25.09
C THR A 60 -2.94 -0.20 24.43
N PHE A 61 -2.03 -0.33 23.49
CA PHE A 61 -1.69 -1.62 22.89
C PHE A 61 -0.58 -2.31 23.69
N SER A 62 -0.55 -3.64 23.66
CA SER A 62 0.57 -4.41 24.22
C SER A 62 1.87 -4.07 23.51
N GLU A 63 3.02 -4.29 24.16
CA GLU A 63 4.34 -4.03 23.56
C GLU A 63 4.54 -4.78 22.24
N SER A 64 4.04 -6.03 22.16
CA SER A 64 4.08 -6.80 20.91
C SER A 64 3.25 -6.16 19.81
N ALA A 65 2.03 -5.71 20.10
CA ALA A 65 1.19 -5.05 19.13
C ALA A 65 1.76 -3.69 18.65
N GLN A 66 2.43 -2.95 19.56
CA GLN A 66 3.11 -1.70 19.19
C GLN A 66 4.29 -1.95 18.24
N LYS A 67 5.11 -2.98 18.51
CA LYS A 67 6.22 -3.37 17.63
C LYS A 67 5.70 -3.83 16.27
N GLU A 68 4.66 -4.66 16.24
CA GLU A 68 4.01 -5.12 15.02
C GLU A 68 3.52 -3.93 14.17
N LEU A 69 2.81 -2.97 14.78
CA LEU A 69 2.35 -1.76 14.10
C LEU A 69 3.51 -0.91 13.59
N SER A 70 4.58 -0.75 14.34
CA SER A 70 5.74 0.05 13.92
C SER A 70 6.44 -0.53 12.70
N VAL A 71 6.51 -1.86 12.59
CA VAL A 71 7.08 -2.54 11.41
C VAL A 71 6.18 -2.35 10.20
N LEU A 72 4.87 -2.52 10.36
CA LEU A 72 3.91 -2.29 9.28
C LEU A 72 3.91 -0.83 8.82
N GLU A 73 3.95 0.12 9.77
CA GLU A 73 4.05 1.55 9.45
C GLU A 73 5.30 1.87 8.64
N ALA A 74 6.45 1.29 9.00
CA ALA A 74 7.69 1.47 8.26
C ALA A 74 7.58 0.94 6.82
N ALA A 75 6.96 -0.23 6.62
CA ALA A 75 6.73 -0.78 5.28
C ALA A 75 5.76 0.09 4.45
N VAL A 76 4.70 0.60 5.07
CA VAL A 76 3.74 1.49 4.39
C VAL A 76 4.36 2.84 4.09
N ARG A 77 5.23 3.37 4.94
CA ARG A 77 5.98 4.60 4.66
C ARG A 77 6.90 4.41 3.45
N GLU A 78 7.64 3.30 3.40
CA GLU A 78 8.52 3.00 2.27
C GLU A 78 7.75 2.87 0.94
N ILE A 79 6.59 2.20 0.93
CA ILE A 79 5.81 2.09 -0.32
C ILE A 79 5.26 3.44 -0.78
N VAL A 80 4.89 4.33 0.14
CA VAL A 80 4.45 5.70 -0.19
C VAL A 80 5.60 6.50 -0.77
N ASP A 81 6.78 6.48 -0.14
CA ASP A 81 7.96 7.18 -0.61
C ASP A 81 8.36 6.68 -2.01
N LEU A 82 8.45 5.35 -2.20
CA LEU A 82 8.70 4.74 -3.52
C LEU A 82 7.70 5.18 -4.58
N THR A 83 6.41 5.26 -4.21
CA THR A 83 5.36 5.65 -5.15
C THR A 83 5.49 7.11 -5.57
N VAL A 84 5.80 7.99 -4.62
CA VAL A 84 6.00 9.42 -4.89
C VAL A 84 7.24 9.62 -5.76
N ASP A 85 8.36 8.98 -5.40
CA ASP A 85 9.61 9.10 -6.15
C ASP A 85 9.44 8.56 -7.58
N ALA A 86 8.89 7.35 -7.73
CA ALA A 86 8.60 6.78 -9.05
C ALA A 86 7.72 7.69 -9.90
N PHE A 87 6.66 8.26 -9.29
CA PHE A 87 5.72 9.12 -10.00
C PHE A 87 6.34 10.47 -10.41
N CYS A 88 7.15 11.08 -9.53
CA CYS A 88 7.78 12.38 -9.79
C CYS A 88 8.92 12.29 -10.79
N GLU A 89 9.68 11.20 -10.76
CA GLU A 89 10.85 10.97 -11.64
C GLU A 89 10.49 10.21 -12.93
N ASP A 90 9.25 9.74 -13.04
CA ASP A 90 8.76 8.89 -14.14
C ASP A 90 9.57 7.58 -14.27
N ASP A 91 9.97 7.03 -13.10
CA ASP A 91 10.87 5.88 -13.01
C ASP A 91 10.05 4.57 -12.89
N LEU A 92 10.03 3.81 -14.00
CA LEU A 92 9.33 2.53 -14.08
C LEU A 92 10.06 1.39 -13.33
N GLU A 93 11.38 1.49 -13.13
CA GLU A 93 12.11 0.50 -12.34
C GLU A 93 11.77 0.62 -10.86
N LEU A 94 11.56 1.84 -10.36
CA LEU A 94 11.01 2.06 -9.02
C LEU A 94 9.56 1.61 -8.94
N ALA A 95 8.74 1.93 -9.94
CA ALA A 95 7.34 1.50 -9.98
C ALA A 95 7.20 -0.03 -9.90
N ALA A 96 8.06 -0.79 -10.57
CA ALA A 96 8.06 -2.25 -10.53
C ALA A 96 8.34 -2.84 -9.12
N LYS A 97 9.01 -2.11 -8.23
CA LYS A 97 9.29 -2.54 -6.84
C LYS A 97 8.11 -2.36 -5.89
N ILE A 98 7.07 -1.63 -6.30
CA ILE A 98 5.92 -1.30 -5.46
C ILE A 98 5.03 -2.53 -5.24
N GLU A 99 4.75 -3.32 -6.28
CA GLU A 99 3.84 -4.48 -6.14
C GLU A 99 4.39 -5.59 -5.22
N PRO A 100 5.70 -5.97 -5.26
CA PRO A 100 6.27 -6.90 -4.28
C PRO A 100 6.12 -6.42 -2.83
N LEU A 101 6.33 -5.12 -2.56
CA LEU A 101 6.17 -4.55 -1.24
C LEU A 101 4.70 -4.50 -0.81
N ARG A 102 3.78 -4.17 -1.73
CA ARG A 102 2.34 -4.18 -1.48
C ARG A 102 1.84 -5.59 -1.13
N GLU A 103 2.31 -6.64 -1.85
CA GLU A 103 1.96 -8.03 -1.53
C GLU A 103 2.42 -8.40 -0.11
N LEU A 104 3.65 -8.05 0.25
CA LEU A 104 4.16 -8.27 1.60
C LEU A 104 3.35 -7.55 2.67
N ILE A 105 2.99 -6.27 2.45
CA ILE A 105 2.15 -5.50 3.38
C ILE A 105 0.80 -6.21 3.61
N GLY A 106 0.18 -6.75 2.56
CA GLY A 106 -1.05 -7.53 2.67
C GLY A 106 -0.88 -8.78 3.54
N ILE A 107 0.22 -9.52 3.36
CA ILE A 107 0.56 -10.71 4.18
C ILE A 107 0.75 -10.29 5.65
N LEU A 108 1.53 -9.22 5.91
CA LEU A 108 1.75 -8.69 7.25
C LEU A 108 0.43 -8.27 7.91
N CYS A 109 -0.43 -7.54 7.21
CA CYS A 109 -1.74 -7.14 7.74
C CYS A 109 -2.59 -8.35 8.17
N ASN A 110 -2.63 -9.41 7.35
CA ASN A 110 -3.37 -10.63 7.67
C ASN A 110 -2.77 -11.34 8.89
N ASP A 111 -1.45 -11.47 8.97
CA ASP A 111 -0.78 -12.08 10.12
C ASP A 111 -1.05 -11.28 11.41
N LEU A 112 -0.95 -9.96 11.37
CA LEU A 112 -1.23 -9.09 12.51
C LEU A 112 -2.69 -9.16 12.97
N LYS A 113 -3.65 -9.24 12.03
CA LYS A 113 -5.08 -9.49 12.35
C LYS A 113 -5.25 -10.82 13.09
N ASN A 114 -4.62 -11.90 12.61
CA ASN A 114 -4.70 -13.23 13.24
C ASN A 114 -4.06 -13.24 14.64
N ARG A 115 -2.90 -12.62 14.82
CA ARG A 115 -2.23 -12.47 16.12
C ARG A 115 -3.10 -11.68 17.09
N HIS A 116 -3.75 -10.61 16.61
CA HIS A 116 -4.65 -9.83 17.44
C HIS A 116 -5.89 -10.63 17.90
N VAL A 117 -6.50 -11.42 17.00
CA VAL A 117 -7.60 -12.34 17.36
C VAL A 117 -7.15 -13.35 18.42
N THR A 118 -5.94 -13.86 18.33
CA THR A 118 -5.36 -14.77 19.34
C THR A 118 -5.24 -14.07 20.70
N ARG A 119 -4.70 -12.83 20.73
CA ARG A 119 -4.63 -12.02 21.98
C ARG A 119 -6.01 -11.76 22.60
N LEU A 120 -7.04 -11.52 21.76
CA LEU A 120 -8.43 -11.37 22.26
C LEU A 120 -8.96 -12.67 22.90
N ARG A 121 -8.74 -13.83 22.26
CA ARG A 121 -9.17 -15.14 22.79
C ARG A 121 -8.47 -15.48 24.11
N GLU A 122 -7.23 -15.08 24.27
CA GLU A 122 -6.44 -15.30 25.49
C GLU A 122 -6.73 -14.28 26.60
N GLY A 123 -7.65 -13.32 26.35
CA GLY A 123 -7.98 -12.27 27.32
C GLY A 123 -6.85 -11.25 27.55
N LYS A 124 -5.86 -11.19 26.66
CA LYS A 124 -4.70 -10.29 26.75
C LYS A 124 -4.99 -8.87 26.23
N CYS A 125 -6.13 -8.64 25.64
CA CYS A 125 -6.56 -7.33 25.16
C CYS A 125 -8.09 -7.21 25.19
N GLU A 126 -8.59 -5.97 25.21
CA GLU A 126 -10.02 -5.64 25.23
C GLU A 126 -10.55 -5.45 23.80
N PHE A 127 -11.86 -5.62 23.62
CA PHE A 127 -12.53 -5.41 22.33
C PHE A 127 -12.29 -4.02 21.73
N ARG A 128 -12.23 -2.98 22.57
CA ARG A 128 -11.97 -1.60 22.09
C ARG A 128 -10.61 -1.47 21.43
N GLN A 129 -9.59 -2.13 21.98
CA GLN A 129 -8.25 -2.20 21.39
C GLN A 129 -8.31 -2.90 20.03
N GLY A 130 -9.16 -3.93 19.92
CA GLY A 130 -9.35 -4.70 18.68
C GLY A 130 -9.90 -3.87 17.53
N PHE A 131 -10.91 -3.05 17.78
CA PHE A 131 -11.48 -2.18 16.76
C PHE A 131 -10.45 -1.16 16.27
N ALA A 132 -9.82 -0.41 17.17
CA ALA A 132 -8.82 0.59 16.80
C ALA A 132 -7.62 -0.03 16.06
N PHE A 133 -7.15 -1.21 16.50
CA PHE A 133 -6.07 -1.94 15.84
C PHE A 133 -6.45 -2.36 14.42
N ASN A 134 -7.63 -2.97 14.23
CA ASN A 134 -8.12 -3.39 12.93
C ASN A 134 -8.34 -2.22 11.97
N ASP A 135 -8.83 -1.08 12.47
CA ASP A 135 -9.03 0.12 11.67
C ASP A 135 -7.70 0.70 11.18
N LEU A 136 -6.65 0.72 12.03
CA LEU A 136 -5.30 1.08 11.61
C LEU A 136 -4.79 0.15 10.51
N LEU A 137 -4.85 -1.17 10.72
CA LEU A 137 -4.39 -2.16 9.74
C LEU A 137 -5.12 -2.00 8.41
N THR A 138 -6.43 -1.80 8.44
CA THR A 138 -7.25 -1.65 7.23
C THR A 138 -6.87 -0.39 6.44
N ASN A 139 -6.66 0.74 7.11
CA ASN A 139 -6.26 1.97 6.42
C ASN A 139 -4.83 1.87 5.86
N LEU A 140 -3.89 1.26 6.59
CA LEU A 140 -2.52 1.02 6.13
C LEU A 140 -2.49 0.09 4.90
N GLU A 141 -3.28 -1.00 4.90
CA GLU A 141 -3.41 -1.92 3.77
C GLU A 141 -4.00 -1.20 2.53
N ARG A 142 -4.99 -0.32 2.72
CA ARG A 142 -5.59 0.47 1.64
C ARG A 142 -4.63 1.49 1.05
N ILE A 143 -3.80 2.13 1.86
CA ILE A 143 -2.73 3.00 1.36
C ILE A 143 -1.82 2.22 0.40
N ALA A 144 -1.34 1.05 0.82
CA ALA A 144 -0.49 0.21 -0.03
C ALA A 144 -1.19 -0.21 -1.34
N ALA A 145 -2.50 -0.51 -1.30
CA ALA A 145 -3.26 -0.84 -2.49
C ALA A 145 -3.36 0.33 -3.48
N HIS A 146 -3.56 1.56 -2.99
CA HIS A 146 -3.59 2.76 -3.84
C HIS A 146 -2.21 3.10 -4.42
N CYS A 147 -1.12 2.86 -3.67
CA CYS A 147 0.24 2.96 -4.20
C CYS A 147 0.47 1.99 -5.38
N SER A 148 0.01 0.74 -5.25
CA SER A 148 0.08 -0.24 -6.33
C SER A 148 -0.73 0.20 -7.56
N ASN A 149 -1.92 0.78 -7.39
CA ASN A 149 -2.72 1.30 -8.51
C ASN A 149 -1.97 2.41 -9.27
N VAL A 150 -1.30 3.32 -8.55
CA VAL A 150 -0.48 4.37 -9.18
C VAL A 150 0.65 3.75 -10.01
N ALA A 151 1.39 2.78 -9.46
CA ALA A 151 2.48 2.10 -10.17
C ALA A 151 1.98 1.39 -11.43
N VAL A 152 0.86 0.67 -11.34
CA VAL A 152 0.23 0.00 -12.48
C VAL A 152 -0.15 1.01 -13.56
N ALA A 153 -0.81 2.13 -13.21
CA ALA A 153 -1.20 3.15 -14.16
C ALA A 153 0.02 3.79 -14.87
N MET A 154 1.15 3.95 -14.19
CA MET A 154 2.39 4.43 -14.79
C MET A 154 2.91 3.44 -15.85
N ILE A 155 3.01 2.16 -15.50
CA ILE A 155 3.55 1.12 -16.37
C ILE A 155 2.64 0.92 -17.59
N GLU A 156 1.32 0.87 -17.42
CA GLU A 156 0.34 0.72 -18.51
C GLU A 156 0.37 1.89 -19.49
N THR A 157 0.55 3.11 -18.99
CA THR A 157 0.59 4.31 -19.83
C THR A 157 1.80 4.28 -20.79
N GLU A 158 2.93 3.71 -20.37
CA GLU A 158 4.13 3.60 -21.21
C GLU A 158 4.07 2.43 -22.20
N THR A 159 3.49 1.29 -21.79
CA THR A 159 3.47 0.09 -22.65
C THR A 159 2.44 0.15 -23.78
N SER A 160 1.56 1.18 -23.81
CA SER A 160 0.47 1.33 -24.80
C SER A 160 -0.49 0.14 -24.89
N GLU A 161 -0.41 -0.81 -23.99
CA GLU A 161 -1.30 -1.96 -23.92
C GLU A 161 -2.45 -1.64 -22.95
N PHE A 162 -3.60 -1.28 -23.53
CA PHE A 162 -4.82 -0.86 -22.80
C PHE A 162 -5.55 -2.01 -22.09
N ASP A 163 -4.88 -3.08 -21.68
CA ASP A 163 -5.54 -4.19 -21.00
C ASP A 163 -5.10 -4.33 -19.53
N THR A 164 -5.66 -3.43 -18.69
CA THR A 164 -5.40 -3.32 -17.24
C THR A 164 -5.54 -4.65 -16.49
N HIS A 165 -6.42 -5.53 -16.96
CA HIS A 165 -6.66 -6.83 -16.35
C HIS A 165 -5.64 -7.89 -16.79
N GLU A 166 -5.06 -7.75 -17.96
CA GLU A 166 -4.08 -8.70 -18.50
C GLU A 166 -2.69 -8.43 -17.92
N TYR A 167 -2.31 -7.17 -17.72
CA TYR A 167 -1.07 -6.78 -17.06
C TYR A 167 -1.04 -7.22 -15.57
N LEU A 168 -2.08 -6.94 -14.79
CA LEU A 168 -2.17 -7.41 -13.40
C LEU A 168 -2.19 -8.94 -13.31
N LYS A 169 -2.74 -9.63 -14.32
CA LYS A 169 -2.64 -11.09 -14.42
C LYS A 169 -1.25 -11.53 -14.85
N SER A 170 -0.60 -10.85 -15.78
CA SER A 170 0.75 -11.17 -16.24
C SER A 170 1.81 -10.91 -15.16
N VAL A 171 1.72 -9.83 -14.41
CA VAL A 171 2.59 -9.57 -13.25
C VAL A 171 2.35 -10.59 -12.12
N ARG A 172 1.10 -11.05 -11.94
CA ARG A 172 0.80 -12.12 -10.99
C ARG A 172 1.18 -13.51 -11.50
N HIS A 173 1.21 -13.74 -12.83
CA HIS A 173 1.57 -15.03 -13.44
C HIS A 173 3.04 -15.11 -13.87
N MET A 174 3.67 -13.98 -14.21
CA MET A 174 5.12 -13.86 -14.37
C MET A 174 5.70 -13.35 -13.05
N LYS A 175 5.84 -14.22 -12.07
CA LYS A 175 6.79 -13.99 -10.96
C LYS A 175 8.17 -14.15 -11.59
N ASP A 176 8.61 -13.10 -12.28
CA ASP A 176 9.95 -12.96 -12.80
C ASP A 176 10.94 -13.10 -11.63
N ASP A 177 12.13 -13.66 -11.87
CA ASP A 177 13.17 -13.80 -10.85
C ASP A 177 13.43 -12.48 -10.13
N ALA A 178 13.37 -11.34 -10.84
CA ALA A 178 13.50 -10.00 -10.26
C ALA A 178 12.39 -9.64 -9.27
N TYR A 179 11.14 -10.02 -9.53
CA TYR A 179 10.03 -9.83 -8.60
C TYR A 179 10.24 -10.62 -7.31
N LEU A 180 10.62 -11.91 -7.45
CA LEU A 180 10.85 -12.80 -6.31
C LEU A 180 12.03 -12.32 -5.47
N GLU A 181 13.13 -11.90 -6.09
CA GLU A 181 14.29 -11.34 -5.38
C GLU A 181 13.91 -10.06 -4.61
N CYS A 182 13.12 -9.18 -5.22
CA CYS A 182 12.63 -7.96 -4.60
C CYS A 182 11.72 -8.29 -3.41
N PHE A 183 10.75 -9.20 -3.58
CA PHE A 183 9.86 -9.67 -2.52
C PHE A 183 10.65 -10.29 -1.35
N ASP A 184 11.60 -11.18 -1.63
CA ASP A 184 12.45 -11.81 -0.62
C ASP A 184 13.32 -10.80 0.13
N SER A 185 13.77 -9.74 -0.55
CA SER A 185 14.50 -8.65 0.08
C SER A 185 13.62 -7.91 1.10
N TYR A 186 12.39 -7.56 0.73
CA TYR A 186 11.43 -6.93 1.64
C TYR A 186 11.00 -7.88 2.77
N ALA A 187 10.79 -9.16 2.47
CA ALA A 187 10.45 -10.15 3.49
C ALA A 187 11.56 -10.28 4.53
N ARG A 188 12.83 -10.35 4.11
CA ARG A 188 13.97 -10.33 5.05
C ARG A 188 14.03 -9.07 5.90
N LYS A 189 13.70 -7.91 5.31
CA LYS A 189 13.72 -6.61 6.00
C LYS A 189 12.63 -6.52 7.09
N TYR A 190 11.40 -6.91 6.79
CA TYR A 190 10.24 -6.64 7.64
C TYR A 190 9.77 -7.85 8.46
N VAL A 191 9.78 -9.06 7.90
CA VAL A 191 9.31 -10.26 8.61
C VAL A 191 10.24 -10.65 9.74
N SER A 192 11.57 -10.50 9.57
CA SER A 192 12.53 -10.78 10.63
C SER A 192 12.28 -9.92 11.87
N LEU A 193 11.86 -8.67 11.71
CA LEU A 193 11.59 -7.75 12.82
C LEU A 193 10.36 -8.14 13.64
N ILE A 194 9.35 -8.75 13.02
CA ILE A 194 8.16 -9.25 13.70
C ILE A 194 8.45 -10.56 14.45
N HIS A 195 9.26 -11.47 13.87
CA HIS A 195 9.59 -12.75 14.48
C HIS A 195 10.58 -12.69 15.65
N ILE A 196 11.39 -11.65 15.77
CA ILE A 196 12.27 -11.44 16.92
C ILE A 196 11.46 -11.33 18.24
N SER A 197 10.17 -10.97 18.15
CA SER A 197 9.28 -10.80 19.30
C SER A 197 8.62 -12.11 19.78
N GLU A 198 8.52 -13.14 18.94
CA GLU A 198 7.93 -14.46 19.26
C GLU A 198 8.62 -15.58 18.46
N PRO A 199 9.62 -16.30 19.00
CA PRO A 199 10.45 -17.26 18.25
C PRO A 199 9.76 -18.59 17.91
N THR A 200 8.43 -18.73 17.98
CA THR A 200 7.76 -20.02 17.98
C THR A 200 6.88 -20.37 16.76
N ARG A 201 6.84 -19.59 15.69
CA ARG A 201 6.14 -20.00 14.46
C ARG A 201 6.90 -19.60 13.19
N PRO A 202 7.41 -20.58 12.40
CA PRO A 202 7.85 -20.29 11.04
C PRO A 202 6.64 -19.89 10.20
N LEU A 203 6.72 -18.75 9.49
CA LEU A 203 5.81 -18.44 8.40
C LEU A 203 6.04 -19.48 7.29
N TYR A 204 5.12 -20.41 7.12
CA TYR A 204 5.04 -21.16 5.89
C TYR A 204 4.54 -20.20 4.80
N ILE A 205 5.46 -19.57 4.08
CA ILE A 205 5.17 -18.96 2.79
C ILE A 205 4.99 -20.14 1.83
N SER A 206 3.76 -20.63 1.72
CA SER A 206 3.42 -21.65 0.72
C SER A 206 3.31 -20.92 -0.62
N TYR A 207 4.32 -21.09 -1.45
CA TYR A 207 4.22 -20.79 -2.88
C TYR A 207 3.31 -21.86 -3.52
N ALA A 208 2.02 -21.52 -3.68
CA ALA A 208 1.06 -22.29 -4.45
C ALA A 208 0.43 -21.39 -5.52
#